data_f73f7a8aeb71ef01589d3050f2d1a5ef
#
_entry.id   f73f7a8aeb71ef01589d3050f2d1a5ef
#
_cell.length_a   1.000
_cell.length_b   1.000
_cell.length_c   1.000
_cell.angle_alpha   90.00
_cell.angle_beta   90.00
_cell.angle_gamma   90.00
#
_symmetry.space_group_name_H-M   'P 1'
#
loop_
_entity.id
_entity.type
_entity.pdbx_description
1 polymer ?
#
loop_
_entity_poly.entity_id
_entity_poly.type
_entity_poly.pdbx_seq_one_letter_code
_entity_poly.pdbx_strand_id
1 'polypeptide(L)'
;MLDDSHAAFYAGRATGRGRAARRREPIMARNGGHDQPGTADGFGVTGVDAVVFAVGNARQAAHYYSTAFGMRCVAYRGPETGCRDEAGYVLTSGRARFVLRGPVRAGTALGARVAEHGDGVSDLSISVTNTEEAFGHAVARGARAITPPETFEDEHGKVVLATIAAYGDTTHTLVERSNYSGPYLPGYRPAEPVVAPPDRPFFTEIDHCVGNVELGQMDEWAGYYRRVMGFTNMKEFVGDDIATEYSALMSKVVADGSRKVKFPINEPAPGKKKSQIDEYLEFYGGPGVQHIALATDDIMATVRAMKAAGVEFLDTPDTYYEQLGSWVGETRVPLAELAAEKILADRDEDGYLLQIFTKPVQDRPTVFFELIERHGSEGFGKGNFKALFEAIEREQARRGNL
;
A
#
# COMPACT_ATOMS: atom_id res chain seq x y z
N MET A 1 16.59 -10.03 -31.75
CA MET A 1 15.15 -9.69 -31.80
C MET A 1 14.57 -10.28 -30.53
N LEU A 2 14.52 -9.49 -29.49
CA LEU A 2 13.84 -9.88 -28.25
C LEU A 2 12.38 -9.49 -28.38
N ASP A 3 11.51 -10.46 -28.17
CA ASP A 3 10.07 -10.44 -28.34
C ASP A 3 9.42 -9.34 -27.50
N ASP A 4 8.49 -8.58 -28.12
CA ASP A 4 7.69 -7.50 -27.50
C ASP A 4 6.68 -8.00 -26.42
N SER A 5 6.67 -9.31 -26.11
CA SER A 5 5.77 -9.94 -25.13
C SER A 5 5.93 -9.39 -23.71
N HIS A 6 7.13 -8.90 -23.35
CA HIS A 6 7.39 -8.37 -22.00
C HIS A 6 6.71 -7.03 -21.68
N ALA A 7 6.34 -6.25 -22.71
CA ALA A 7 5.63 -4.99 -22.51
C ALA A 7 4.15 -5.20 -22.15
N ALA A 8 3.55 -6.31 -22.62
CA ALA A 8 2.13 -6.59 -22.45
C ALA A 8 1.71 -7.00 -21.04
N PHE A 9 2.64 -7.54 -20.24
CA PHE A 9 2.32 -8.04 -18.90
C PHE A 9 1.79 -6.95 -17.96
N TYR A 10 2.26 -5.71 -18.14
CA TYR A 10 1.81 -4.59 -17.31
C TYR A 10 0.89 -3.61 -18.05
N ALA A 11 0.62 -3.82 -19.33
CA ALA A 11 -0.31 -3.01 -20.10
C ALA A 11 -1.71 -3.65 -20.06
N GLY A 12 -2.49 -3.36 -19.01
CA GLY A 12 -3.91 -3.67 -19.01
C GLY A 12 -4.59 -3.01 -20.22
N ARG A 13 -5.12 -3.80 -21.14
CA ARG A 13 -5.92 -3.27 -22.25
C ARG A 13 -7.21 -2.70 -21.70
N ALA A 14 -7.33 -1.40 -21.67
CA ALA A 14 -8.60 -0.70 -21.52
C ALA A 14 -9.41 -0.92 -22.81
N THR A 15 -10.35 -1.86 -22.81
CA THR A 15 -11.33 -2.01 -23.89
C THR A 15 -12.74 -1.86 -23.36
N GLY A 16 -13.43 -0.83 -23.85
CA GLY A 16 -14.85 -0.85 -24.08
C GLY A 16 -15.77 -0.30 -22.99
N ARG A 17 -16.16 0.94 -23.17
CA ARG A 17 -17.37 1.53 -22.58
C ARG A 17 -18.61 0.79 -23.04
N GLY A 18 -19.41 0.26 -22.10
CA GLY A 18 -20.76 -0.21 -22.35
C GLY A 18 -21.60 -0.08 -21.08
N ARG A 19 -22.33 1.02 -20.94
CA ARG A 19 -23.38 1.18 -19.92
C ARG A 19 -24.54 0.25 -20.22
N ALA A 20 -24.82 -0.71 -19.34
CA ALA A 20 -26.11 -1.38 -19.28
C ALA A 20 -26.59 -1.42 -17.82
N ALA A 21 -27.66 -0.66 -17.57
CA ALA A 21 -28.38 -0.68 -16.30
C ALA A 21 -29.05 -2.06 -16.10
N ARG A 22 -28.76 -2.72 -14.98
CA ARG A 22 -29.54 -3.88 -14.52
C ARG A 22 -30.22 -3.59 -13.20
N ARG A 23 -31.49 -3.98 -13.15
CA ARG A 23 -32.44 -3.86 -12.04
C ARG A 23 -31.96 -4.68 -10.84
N ARG A 24 -32.19 -4.11 -9.64
CA ARG A 24 -31.92 -4.74 -8.33
C ARG A 24 -33.06 -5.67 -7.95
N GLU A 25 -32.73 -6.88 -7.52
CA GLU A 25 -33.59 -7.72 -6.66
C GLU A 25 -32.99 -7.77 -5.23
N PRO A 26 -33.82 -7.84 -4.18
CA PRO A 26 -33.37 -7.76 -2.80
C PRO A 26 -32.85 -9.10 -2.29
N ILE A 27 -31.67 -9.11 -1.69
CA ILE A 27 -31.09 -10.28 -1.01
C ILE A 27 -31.41 -10.21 0.47
N MET A 28 -32.05 -11.28 0.97
CA MET A 28 -32.39 -11.47 2.38
C MET A 28 -31.15 -11.68 3.26
N ALA A 29 -31.17 -11.09 4.44
CA ALA A 29 -30.19 -11.26 5.51
C ALA A 29 -30.12 -12.73 5.98
N ARG A 30 -28.92 -13.25 6.14
CA ARG A 30 -28.64 -14.47 6.91
C ARG A 30 -27.53 -14.25 7.93
N ASN A 31 -27.85 -14.73 9.12
CA ASN A 31 -27.19 -14.66 10.42
C ASN A 31 -25.67 -14.88 10.45
N GLY A 32 -25.05 -14.21 11.43
CA GLY A 32 -23.64 -14.31 11.79
C GLY A 32 -23.22 -15.74 12.20
N GLY A 33 -22.12 -16.19 11.61
CA GLY A 33 -21.37 -17.34 12.04
C GLY A 33 -20.00 -16.89 12.54
N HIS A 34 -19.64 -17.30 13.75
CA HIS A 34 -18.26 -17.16 14.25
C HIS A 34 -17.33 -18.00 13.38
N ASP A 35 -16.38 -17.36 12.67
CA ASP A 35 -15.34 -18.05 11.93
C ASP A 35 -14.30 -18.64 12.90
N GLN A 36 -14.13 -19.96 12.87
CA GLN A 36 -13.04 -20.69 13.51
C GLN A 36 -11.71 -20.37 12.78
N PRO A 37 -10.54 -20.36 13.44
CA PRO A 37 -9.26 -20.14 12.78
C PRO A 37 -9.01 -21.25 11.75
N GLY A 38 -8.98 -20.86 10.48
CA GLY A 38 -8.92 -21.76 9.33
C GLY A 38 -7.53 -22.36 9.13
N THR A 39 -7.56 -23.63 8.73
CA THR A 39 -6.50 -24.37 8.02
C THR A 39 -5.88 -23.51 6.90
N ALA A 40 -4.57 -23.73 6.64
CA ALA A 40 -3.80 -23.08 5.59
C ALA A 40 -4.65 -22.76 4.35
N ASP A 41 -4.79 -21.48 4.07
CA ASP A 41 -5.49 -21.00 2.90
C ASP A 41 -4.85 -21.60 1.65
N GLY A 42 -5.62 -22.19 0.76
CA GLY A 42 -5.10 -22.77 -0.48
C GLY A 42 -4.54 -21.74 -1.46
N PHE A 43 -4.26 -20.50 -1.01
CA PHE A 43 -3.72 -19.41 -1.80
C PHE A 43 -2.17 -19.32 -1.73
N GLY A 44 -1.56 -19.83 -0.67
CA GLY A 44 -0.10 -19.95 -0.53
C GLY A 44 0.65 -18.62 -0.44
N VAL A 45 0.06 -17.59 0.18
CA VAL A 45 0.71 -16.28 0.42
C VAL A 45 1.95 -16.46 1.28
N THR A 46 3.06 -15.80 0.89
CA THR A 46 4.31 -15.79 1.66
C THR A 46 4.73 -14.38 2.11
N GLY A 47 4.15 -13.33 1.54
CA GLY A 47 4.38 -11.94 1.91
C GLY A 47 4.05 -10.95 0.80
N VAL A 48 4.30 -9.67 1.05
CA VAL A 48 4.28 -8.63 0.01
C VAL A 48 5.58 -8.74 -0.79
N ASP A 49 5.48 -8.89 -2.13
CA ASP A 49 6.65 -8.90 -3.01
C ASP A 49 7.15 -7.49 -3.28
N ALA A 50 6.25 -6.61 -3.69
CA ALA A 50 6.57 -5.22 -3.99
C ALA A 50 5.33 -4.32 -3.97
N VAL A 51 5.53 -3.04 -3.72
CA VAL A 51 4.57 -1.98 -4.07
C VAL A 51 5.04 -1.34 -5.37
N VAL A 52 4.19 -1.39 -6.40
CA VAL A 52 4.49 -0.86 -7.73
C VAL A 52 3.80 0.47 -7.91
N PHE A 53 4.56 1.51 -8.16
CA PHE A 53 4.07 2.86 -8.42
C PHE A 53 4.06 3.17 -9.91
N ALA A 54 2.98 3.77 -10.39
CA ALA A 54 2.96 4.52 -11.62
C ALA A 54 3.33 5.97 -11.30
N VAL A 55 4.37 6.50 -11.94
CA VAL A 55 4.89 7.85 -11.66
C VAL A 55 5.17 8.61 -12.95
N GLY A 56 5.04 9.93 -12.91
CA GLY A 56 5.29 10.77 -14.08
C GLY A 56 6.74 10.74 -14.55
N ASN A 57 7.69 10.60 -13.63
CA ASN A 57 9.12 10.50 -13.92
C ASN A 57 9.81 9.50 -12.98
N ALA A 58 10.01 8.27 -13.46
CA ALA A 58 10.58 7.20 -12.65
C ALA A 58 11.99 7.50 -12.12
N ARG A 59 12.83 8.22 -12.89
CA ARG A 59 14.19 8.59 -12.48
C ARG A 59 14.18 9.60 -11.33
N GLN A 60 13.31 10.61 -11.40
CA GLN A 60 13.17 11.61 -10.32
C GLN A 60 12.57 10.97 -9.08
N ALA A 61 11.55 10.12 -9.23
CA ALA A 61 10.97 9.37 -8.12
C ALA A 61 12.01 8.45 -7.46
N ALA A 62 12.83 7.73 -8.25
CA ALA A 62 13.90 6.91 -7.72
C ALA A 62 14.93 7.74 -6.91
N HIS A 63 15.27 8.93 -7.38
CA HIS A 63 16.14 9.83 -6.63
C HIS A 63 15.49 10.29 -5.33
N TYR A 64 14.21 10.68 -5.35
CA TYR A 64 13.47 11.09 -4.17
C TYR A 64 13.42 9.99 -3.11
N TYR A 65 12.94 8.79 -3.45
CA TYR A 65 12.86 7.68 -2.49
C TYR A 65 14.23 7.17 -2.04
N SER A 66 15.26 7.29 -2.87
CA SER A 66 16.63 6.97 -2.42
C SER A 66 17.16 7.98 -1.42
N THR A 67 16.93 9.27 -1.63
CA THR A 67 17.43 10.35 -0.77
C THR A 67 16.57 10.49 0.49
N ALA A 68 15.25 10.57 0.33
CA ALA A 68 14.33 10.91 1.41
C ALA A 68 13.92 9.70 2.26
N PHE A 69 13.83 8.52 1.65
CA PHE A 69 13.45 7.27 2.33
C PHE A 69 14.62 6.30 2.54
N GLY A 70 15.84 6.69 2.18
CA GLY A 70 17.03 5.87 2.37
C GLY A 70 16.98 4.52 1.62
N MET A 71 16.18 4.41 0.55
CA MET A 71 16.04 3.17 -0.20
C MET A 71 17.16 3.02 -1.22
N ARG A 72 17.74 1.82 -1.31
CA ARG A 72 18.79 1.51 -2.27
C ARG A 72 18.17 1.11 -3.61
N CYS A 73 18.55 1.80 -4.70
CA CYS A 73 18.24 1.34 -6.05
C CYS A 73 19.08 0.11 -6.36
N VAL A 74 18.43 -1.00 -6.74
CA VAL A 74 19.08 -2.30 -6.98
C VAL A 74 18.91 -2.79 -8.41
N ALA A 75 17.89 -2.33 -9.14
CA ALA A 75 17.65 -2.78 -10.50
C ALA A 75 17.02 -1.67 -11.36
N TYR A 76 17.25 -1.76 -12.65
CA TYR A 76 16.74 -0.85 -13.67
C TYR A 76 16.28 -1.60 -14.91
N ARG A 77 15.18 -1.11 -15.51
CA ARG A 77 14.70 -1.48 -16.84
C ARG A 77 14.30 -0.20 -17.58
N GLY A 78 14.65 -0.09 -18.86
CA GLY A 78 14.30 1.08 -19.66
C GLY A 78 14.83 0.97 -21.09
N PRO A 79 14.95 2.09 -21.81
CA PRO A 79 15.43 2.09 -23.21
C PRO A 79 16.76 1.36 -23.40
N GLU A 80 17.69 1.49 -22.45
CA GLU A 80 19.01 0.87 -22.49
C GLU A 80 18.96 -0.66 -22.27
N THR A 81 17.85 -1.18 -21.77
CA THR A 81 17.59 -2.62 -21.62
C THR A 81 16.57 -3.16 -22.63
N GLY A 82 16.22 -2.33 -23.64
CA GLY A 82 15.27 -2.69 -24.69
C GLY A 82 13.81 -2.32 -24.43
N CYS A 83 13.45 -1.83 -23.23
CA CYS A 83 12.10 -1.37 -22.92
C CYS A 83 11.93 0.11 -23.31
N ARG A 84 11.30 0.36 -24.47
CA ARG A 84 11.23 1.72 -25.05
C ARG A 84 10.04 2.54 -24.60
N ASP A 85 9.04 1.93 -24.01
CA ASP A 85 7.77 2.57 -23.64
C ASP A 85 7.75 3.08 -22.21
N GLU A 86 8.51 2.43 -21.33
CA GLU A 86 8.59 2.76 -19.90
C GLU A 86 10.00 2.61 -19.36
N ALA A 87 10.26 3.31 -18.25
CA ALA A 87 11.43 3.08 -17.41
C ALA A 87 10.96 2.60 -16.03
N GLY A 88 11.67 1.63 -15.46
CA GLY A 88 11.39 1.05 -14.16
C GLY A 88 12.65 1.01 -13.28
N TYR A 89 12.52 1.50 -12.04
CA TYR A 89 13.56 1.44 -11.01
C TYR A 89 13.05 0.62 -9.84
N VAL A 90 13.88 -0.28 -9.34
CA VAL A 90 13.57 -1.10 -8.17
C VAL A 90 14.40 -0.64 -7.00
N LEU A 91 13.74 -0.27 -5.92
CA LEU A 91 14.37 0.23 -4.71
C LEU A 91 14.04 -0.71 -3.55
N THR A 92 15.00 -0.92 -2.65
CA THR A 92 14.83 -1.77 -1.47
C THR A 92 15.34 -1.11 -0.20
N SER A 93 14.69 -1.41 0.92
CA SER A 93 15.18 -1.19 2.27
C SER A 93 14.74 -2.39 3.11
N GLY A 94 15.69 -3.21 3.59
CA GLY A 94 15.35 -4.52 4.13
C GLY A 94 14.60 -5.39 3.12
N ARG A 95 13.43 -5.88 3.52
CA ARG A 95 12.48 -6.61 2.64
C ARG A 95 11.47 -5.70 1.94
N ALA A 96 11.35 -4.45 2.36
CA ALA A 96 10.49 -3.49 1.66
C ALA A 96 11.04 -3.23 0.25
N ARG A 97 10.16 -3.34 -0.77
CA ARG A 97 10.52 -3.12 -2.17
C ARG A 97 9.52 -2.20 -2.85
N PHE A 98 10.03 -1.15 -3.48
CA PHE A 98 9.29 -0.26 -4.35
C PHE A 98 9.74 -0.46 -5.79
N VAL A 99 8.77 -0.49 -6.70
CA VAL A 99 9.02 -0.50 -8.14
C VAL A 99 8.41 0.75 -8.74
N LEU A 100 9.23 1.66 -9.20
CA LEU A 100 8.80 2.95 -9.73
C LEU A 100 8.79 2.87 -11.25
N ARG A 101 7.61 2.92 -11.86
CA ARG A 101 7.43 2.82 -13.32
C ARG A 101 6.93 4.12 -13.87
N GLY A 102 7.60 4.64 -14.89
CA GLY A 102 7.21 5.88 -15.57
C GLY A 102 7.20 5.73 -17.08
N PRO A 103 6.29 6.42 -17.80
CA PRO A 103 6.24 6.39 -19.24
C PRO A 103 7.45 7.12 -19.83
N VAL A 104 8.05 6.56 -20.88
CA VAL A 104 9.15 7.18 -21.66
C VAL A 104 8.59 7.85 -22.91
N ARG A 105 7.48 7.33 -23.45
CA ARG A 105 6.83 7.89 -24.65
C ARG A 105 5.39 8.31 -24.34
N ALA A 106 4.90 9.27 -25.08
CA ALA A 106 3.48 9.63 -25.08
C ALA A 106 2.58 8.49 -25.61
N GLY A 107 1.31 8.49 -25.19
CA GLY A 107 0.30 7.55 -25.67
C GLY A 107 0.39 6.13 -25.14
N THR A 108 1.21 5.88 -24.10
CA THR A 108 1.24 4.58 -23.42
C THR A 108 0.09 4.45 -22.40
N ALA A 109 -0.33 3.23 -22.09
CA ALA A 109 -1.33 2.97 -21.05
C ALA A 109 -0.86 3.48 -19.68
N LEU A 110 0.44 3.32 -19.37
CA LEU A 110 1.03 3.86 -18.15
C LEU A 110 0.95 5.40 -18.09
N GLY A 111 1.21 6.07 -19.23
CA GLY A 111 1.06 7.53 -19.34
C GLY A 111 -0.38 8.00 -19.16
N ALA A 112 -1.36 7.27 -19.71
CA ALA A 112 -2.78 7.55 -19.51
C ALA A 112 -3.17 7.41 -18.03
N ARG A 113 -2.71 6.35 -17.35
CA ARG A 113 -2.95 6.15 -15.92
C ARG A 113 -2.37 7.29 -15.07
N VAL A 114 -1.12 7.70 -15.33
CA VAL A 114 -0.50 8.82 -14.61
C VAL A 114 -1.24 10.14 -14.88
N ALA A 115 -1.75 10.37 -16.09
CA ALA A 115 -2.56 11.55 -16.39
C ALA A 115 -3.88 11.57 -15.61
N GLU A 116 -4.51 10.41 -15.42
CA GLU A 116 -5.78 10.26 -14.70
C GLU A 116 -5.57 10.39 -13.18
N HIS A 117 -4.68 9.59 -12.60
CA HIS A 117 -4.53 9.43 -11.15
C HIS A 117 -3.40 10.26 -10.53
N GLY A 118 -2.47 10.78 -11.32
CA GLY A 118 -1.18 11.28 -10.84
C GLY A 118 -0.24 10.15 -10.44
N ASP A 119 0.80 10.48 -9.70
CA ASP A 119 1.70 9.49 -9.12
C ASP A 119 0.96 8.71 -8.02
N GLY A 120 1.04 7.38 -8.05
CA GLY A 120 0.35 6.53 -7.08
C GLY A 120 0.63 5.05 -7.28
N VAL A 121 0.08 4.23 -6.38
CA VAL A 121 0.24 2.78 -6.45
C VAL A 121 -0.63 2.21 -7.56
N SER A 122 -0.03 1.41 -8.44
CA SER A 122 -0.72 0.71 -9.51
C SER A 122 -0.92 -0.78 -9.23
N ASP A 123 0.00 -1.38 -8.45
CA ASP A 123 -0.04 -2.80 -8.13
C ASP A 123 0.53 -3.06 -6.73
N LEU A 124 -0.13 -3.94 -5.99
CA LEU A 124 0.39 -4.54 -4.76
C LEU A 124 0.73 -5.99 -5.08
N SER A 125 2.01 -6.23 -5.41
CA SER A 125 2.49 -7.56 -5.77
C SER A 125 2.62 -8.46 -4.53
N ILE A 126 2.09 -9.68 -4.63
CA ILE A 126 2.03 -10.66 -3.54
C ILE A 126 2.88 -11.87 -3.89
N SER A 127 3.84 -12.20 -3.03
CA SER A 127 4.61 -13.44 -3.13
C SER A 127 3.75 -14.64 -2.80
N VAL A 128 3.76 -15.64 -3.66
CA VAL A 128 3.02 -16.90 -3.49
C VAL A 128 3.93 -18.11 -3.74
N THR A 129 3.56 -19.24 -3.17
CA THR A 129 4.32 -20.49 -3.34
C THR A 129 4.15 -21.09 -4.73
N ASN A 130 2.97 -20.91 -5.35
CA ASN A 130 2.64 -21.39 -6.69
C ASN A 130 1.66 -20.43 -7.35
N THR A 131 2.10 -19.75 -8.40
CA THR A 131 1.30 -18.73 -9.08
C THR A 131 0.12 -19.32 -9.86
N GLU A 132 0.29 -20.49 -10.49
CA GLU A 132 -0.79 -21.12 -11.25
C GLU A 132 -1.94 -21.56 -10.33
N GLU A 133 -1.62 -22.18 -9.20
CA GLU A 133 -2.61 -22.60 -8.19
C GLU A 133 -3.31 -21.39 -7.56
N ALA A 134 -2.56 -20.37 -7.14
CA ALA A 134 -3.11 -19.16 -6.53
C ALA A 134 -4.04 -18.41 -7.51
N PHE A 135 -3.62 -18.25 -8.76
CA PHE A 135 -4.45 -17.61 -9.80
C PHE A 135 -5.71 -18.42 -10.10
N GLY A 136 -5.57 -19.74 -10.29
CA GLY A 136 -6.72 -20.64 -10.50
C GLY A 136 -7.72 -20.58 -9.33
N HIS A 137 -7.21 -20.61 -8.09
CA HIS A 137 -8.02 -20.44 -6.87
C HIS A 137 -8.77 -19.10 -6.85
N ALA A 138 -8.08 -17.99 -7.16
CA ALA A 138 -8.66 -16.66 -7.17
C ALA A 138 -9.76 -16.52 -8.22
N VAL A 139 -9.49 -16.92 -9.45
CA VAL A 139 -10.44 -16.79 -10.58
C VAL A 139 -11.68 -17.67 -10.36
N ALA A 140 -11.51 -18.90 -9.86
CA ALA A 140 -12.61 -19.79 -9.54
C ALA A 140 -13.55 -19.21 -8.45
N ARG A 141 -13.05 -18.25 -7.64
CA ARG A 141 -13.79 -17.57 -6.58
C ARG A 141 -14.21 -16.14 -6.92
N GLY A 142 -14.11 -15.77 -8.20
CA GLY A 142 -14.66 -14.53 -8.74
C GLY A 142 -13.67 -13.40 -8.88
N ALA A 143 -12.35 -13.62 -8.79
CA ALA A 143 -11.38 -12.62 -9.19
C ALA A 143 -11.47 -12.36 -10.70
N ARG A 144 -11.42 -11.10 -11.08
CA ARG A 144 -11.29 -10.72 -12.49
C ARG A 144 -9.83 -10.90 -12.94
N ALA A 145 -9.61 -11.85 -13.85
CA ALA A 145 -8.30 -12.08 -14.45
C ALA A 145 -7.88 -10.86 -15.29
N ILE A 146 -6.64 -10.42 -15.13
CA ILE A 146 -5.98 -9.38 -15.96
C ILE A 146 -4.96 -10.05 -16.87
N THR A 147 -4.01 -10.81 -16.30
CA THR A 147 -3.00 -11.57 -17.03
C THR A 147 -2.95 -12.97 -16.45
N PRO A 148 -3.13 -14.03 -17.28
CA PRO A 148 -2.98 -15.39 -16.82
C PRO A 148 -1.51 -15.69 -16.43
N PRO A 149 -1.25 -16.82 -15.75
CA PRO A 149 0.11 -17.20 -15.41
C PRO A 149 1.02 -17.26 -16.63
N GLU A 150 2.17 -16.59 -16.53
CA GLU A 150 3.21 -16.57 -17.56
C GLU A 150 4.58 -16.73 -16.90
N THR A 151 5.44 -17.55 -17.52
CA THR A 151 6.80 -17.81 -17.06
C THR A 151 7.78 -16.92 -17.81
N PHE A 152 8.61 -16.20 -17.06
CA PHE A 152 9.72 -15.40 -17.56
C PHE A 152 11.02 -16.02 -17.09
N GLU A 153 12.02 -16.11 -17.97
CA GLU A 153 13.28 -16.78 -17.70
C GLU A 153 14.48 -16.00 -18.27
N ASP A 154 15.56 -16.00 -17.53
CA ASP A 154 16.88 -15.52 -17.96
C ASP A 154 17.98 -16.37 -17.32
N GLU A 155 19.26 -15.94 -17.42
CA GLU A 155 20.41 -16.63 -16.85
C GLU A 155 20.38 -16.79 -15.32
N HIS A 156 19.50 -16.05 -14.63
CA HIS A 156 19.33 -16.09 -13.17
C HIS A 156 18.21 -17.03 -12.71
N GLY A 157 17.52 -17.69 -13.65
CA GLY A 157 16.41 -18.59 -13.36
C GLY A 157 15.07 -18.09 -13.91
N LYS A 158 13.98 -18.55 -13.29
CA LYS A 158 12.63 -18.25 -13.76
C LYS A 158 11.73 -17.63 -12.69
N VAL A 159 10.79 -16.80 -13.13
CA VAL A 159 9.73 -16.23 -12.32
C VAL A 159 8.41 -16.51 -13.02
N VAL A 160 7.38 -16.90 -12.25
CA VAL A 160 6.01 -17.02 -12.78
C VAL A 160 5.17 -15.88 -12.21
N LEU A 161 4.48 -15.17 -13.08
CA LEU A 161 3.65 -14.02 -12.75
C LEU A 161 2.23 -14.23 -13.26
N ALA A 162 1.25 -13.77 -12.49
CA ALA A 162 -0.14 -13.65 -12.93
C ALA A 162 -0.76 -12.41 -12.27
N THR A 163 -1.75 -11.79 -12.90
CA THR A 163 -2.35 -10.56 -12.37
C THR A 163 -3.87 -10.67 -12.30
N ILE A 164 -4.42 -10.28 -11.15
CA ILE A 164 -5.86 -10.14 -10.91
C ILE A 164 -6.18 -8.69 -10.55
N ALA A 165 -7.43 -8.29 -10.81
CA ALA A 165 -7.90 -6.96 -10.43
C ALA A 165 -8.19 -6.86 -8.93
N ALA A 166 -7.96 -5.69 -8.38
CA ALA A 166 -8.44 -5.25 -7.08
C ALA A 166 -9.39 -4.03 -7.26
N TYR A 167 -9.53 -3.19 -6.23
CA TYR A 167 -10.37 -1.99 -6.28
C TYR A 167 -9.83 -0.96 -7.26
N GLY A 168 -10.76 -0.26 -7.93
CA GLY A 168 -10.43 0.74 -8.94
C GLY A 168 -9.59 0.15 -10.06
N ASP A 169 -8.47 0.80 -10.34
CA ASP A 169 -7.46 0.37 -11.31
C ASP A 169 -6.25 -0.33 -10.65
N THR A 170 -6.31 -0.55 -9.33
CA THR A 170 -5.28 -1.29 -8.61
C THR A 170 -5.32 -2.76 -8.99
N THR A 171 -4.15 -3.39 -9.04
CA THR A 171 -4.02 -4.81 -9.34
C THR A 171 -3.23 -5.53 -8.24
N HIS A 172 -3.35 -6.87 -8.23
CA HIS A 172 -2.45 -7.75 -7.50
C HIS A 172 -1.73 -8.65 -8.50
N THR A 173 -0.41 -8.50 -8.57
CA THR A 173 0.45 -9.44 -9.29
C THR A 173 0.91 -10.53 -8.31
N LEU A 174 0.54 -11.76 -8.62
CA LEU A 174 0.98 -12.95 -7.90
C LEU A 174 2.36 -13.34 -8.41
N VAL A 175 3.33 -13.49 -7.51
CA VAL A 175 4.75 -13.63 -7.87
C VAL A 175 5.33 -14.90 -7.24
N GLU A 176 5.75 -15.84 -8.08
CA GLU A 176 6.55 -16.98 -7.70
C GLU A 176 7.97 -16.80 -8.23
N ARG A 177 8.94 -16.64 -7.30
CA ARG A 177 10.35 -16.42 -7.63
C ARG A 177 11.33 -17.29 -6.85
N SER A 178 10.86 -18.44 -6.36
CA SER A 178 11.69 -19.36 -5.54
C SER A 178 12.98 -19.82 -6.24
N ASN A 179 12.98 -19.84 -7.58
CA ASN A 179 14.08 -20.29 -8.42
C ASN A 179 14.73 -19.14 -9.21
N TYR A 180 14.67 -17.92 -8.69
CA TYR A 180 15.23 -16.75 -9.36
C TYR A 180 16.20 -15.99 -8.45
N SER A 181 17.45 -15.83 -8.92
CA SER A 181 18.52 -15.13 -8.20
C SER A 181 18.92 -13.78 -8.80
N GLY A 182 18.20 -13.32 -9.83
CA GLY A 182 18.44 -12.03 -10.48
C GLY A 182 18.01 -10.82 -9.62
N PRO A 183 18.31 -9.61 -10.09
CA PRO A 183 18.14 -8.39 -9.28
C PRO A 183 16.66 -8.07 -8.96
N TYR A 184 15.72 -8.46 -9.82
CA TYR A 184 14.28 -8.30 -9.58
C TYR A 184 13.43 -9.27 -10.44
N LEU A 185 13.32 -9.04 -11.74
CA LEU A 185 12.60 -9.86 -12.72
C LEU A 185 13.45 -9.98 -13.99
N PRO A 186 13.25 -11.01 -14.82
CA PRO A 186 13.85 -11.06 -16.14
C PRO A 186 13.63 -9.77 -16.93
N GLY A 187 14.69 -9.29 -17.59
CA GLY A 187 14.70 -8.01 -18.30
C GLY A 187 15.11 -6.79 -17.48
N TYR A 188 15.23 -6.92 -16.15
CA TYR A 188 15.88 -5.92 -15.31
C TYR A 188 17.38 -6.21 -15.21
N ARG A 189 18.18 -5.16 -15.16
CA ARG A 189 19.63 -5.24 -14.93
C ARG A 189 19.97 -4.67 -13.56
N PRO A 190 21.06 -5.13 -12.91
CA PRO A 190 21.58 -4.46 -11.71
C PRO A 190 21.76 -2.97 -11.97
N ALA A 191 21.42 -2.14 -11.01
CA ALA A 191 21.60 -0.71 -11.07
C ALA A 191 22.52 -0.25 -9.93
N GLU A 192 23.39 0.72 -10.26
CA GLU A 192 24.14 1.43 -9.22
C GLU A 192 23.19 2.27 -8.38
N PRO A 193 23.42 2.40 -7.08
CA PRO A 193 22.63 3.26 -6.21
C PRO A 193 22.60 4.70 -6.75
N VAL A 194 21.42 5.30 -6.79
CA VAL A 194 21.22 6.69 -7.24
C VAL A 194 21.91 7.68 -6.31
N VAL A 195 21.89 7.37 -5.00
CA VAL A 195 22.64 8.05 -3.93
C VAL A 195 23.25 7.00 -3.02
N ALA A 196 24.26 7.35 -2.25
CA ALA A 196 24.85 6.44 -1.27
C ALA A 196 23.75 6.00 -0.27
N PRO A 197 23.49 4.69 -0.14
CA PRO A 197 22.49 4.21 0.81
C PRO A 197 22.98 4.45 2.25
N PRO A 198 22.06 4.54 3.22
CA PRO A 198 22.43 4.61 4.63
C PRO A 198 23.14 3.32 5.08
N ASP A 199 23.96 3.41 6.13
CA ASP A 199 24.70 2.28 6.69
C ASP A 199 23.77 1.14 7.17
N ARG A 200 22.55 1.49 7.60
CA ARG A 200 21.50 0.56 7.98
C ARG A 200 20.22 0.84 7.22
N PRO A 201 19.46 -0.18 6.81
CA PRO A 201 18.14 0.01 6.21
C PRO A 201 17.24 0.83 7.15
N PHE A 202 16.49 1.79 6.61
CA PHE A 202 15.48 2.53 7.37
C PHE A 202 14.28 1.64 7.70
N PHE A 203 13.94 0.74 6.78
CA PHE A 203 12.76 -0.11 6.89
C PHE A 203 13.16 -1.58 6.85
N THR A 204 12.42 -2.40 7.58
CA THR A 204 12.62 -3.86 7.59
C THR A 204 11.73 -4.55 6.56
N GLU A 205 10.48 -4.09 6.43
CA GLU A 205 9.48 -4.65 5.50
C GLU A 205 8.30 -3.68 5.29
N ILE A 206 7.39 -4.06 4.41
CA ILE A 206 6.06 -3.44 4.29
C ILE A 206 5.16 -4.10 5.33
N ASP A 207 4.68 -3.32 6.29
CA ASP A 207 3.79 -3.80 7.36
C ASP A 207 2.36 -4.02 6.85
N HIS A 208 1.79 -3.01 6.20
CA HIS A 208 0.45 -3.08 5.60
C HIS A 208 0.27 -2.04 4.49
N CYS A 209 -0.76 -2.23 3.66
CA CYS A 209 -1.15 -1.27 2.63
C CYS A 209 -2.65 -1.00 2.74
N VAL A 210 -3.02 0.28 2.80
CA VAL A 210 -4.40 0.72 3.02
C VAL A 210 -5.04 1.16 1.73
N GLY A 211 -6.22 0.59 1.42
CA GLY A 211 -7.03 0.98 0.28
C GLY A 211 -8.22 1.84 0.67
N ASN A 212 -8.48 2.88 -0.12
CA ASN A 212 -9.72 3.67 -0.05
C ASN A 212 -10.68 3.23 -1.13
N VAL A 213 -11.94 3.03 -0.76
CA VAL A 213 -13.02 2.65 -1.67
C VAL A 213 -14.22 3.59 -1.48
N GLU A 214 -15.16 3.58 -2.43
CA GLU A 214 -16.37 4.40 -2.35
C GLU A 214 -17.28 3.95 -1.20
N LEU A 215 -18.16 4.86 -0.79
CA LEU A 215 -19.17 4.61 0.25
C LEU A 215 -19.99 3.37 -0.07
N GLY A 216 -20.08 2.45 0.88
CA GLY A 216 -20.79 1.17 0.77
C GLY A 216 -20.00 0.07 0.05
N GLN A 217 -18.71 0.28 -0.26
CA GLN A 217 -17.88 -0.71 -0.95
C GLN A 217 -16.91 -1.45 -0.02
N MET A 218 -16.70 -1.00 1.21
CA MET A 218 -15.77 -1.62 2.16
C MET A 218 -16.11 -3.10 2.41
N ASP A 219 -17.37 -3.41 2.63
CA ASP A 219 -17.83 -4.78 2.88
C ASP A 219 -17.67 -5.69 1.66
N GLU A 220 -17.91 -5.15 0.47
CA GLU A 220 -17.71 -5.87 -0.79
C GLU A 220 -16.23 -6.23 -0.96
N TRP A 221 -15.32 -5.29 -0.73
CA TRP A 221 -13.88 -5.52 -0.89
C TRP A 221 -13.29 -6.37 0.23
N ALA A 222 -13.70 -6.19 1.49
CA ALA A 222 -13.32 -7.11 2.56
C ALA A 222 -13.82 -8.53 2.27
N GLY A 223 -15.06 -8.67 1.77
CA GLY A 223 -15.64 -9.94 1.30
C GLY A 223 -14.88 -10.53 0.10
N TYR A 224 -14.41 -9.69 -0.82
CA TYR A 224 -13.57 -10.09 -1.95
C TYR A 224 -12.29 -10.78 -1.45
N TYR A 225 -11.51 -10.14 -0.59
CA TYR A 225 -10.26 -10.71 -0.06
C TYR A 225 -10.49 -12.03 0.68
N ARG A 226 -11.57 -12.12 1.46
CA ARG A 226 -11.96 -13.37 2.15
C ARG A 226 -12.29 -14.48 1.16
N ARG A 227 -13.13 -14.19 0.18
CA ARG A 227 -13.61 -15.17 -0.80
C ARG A 227 -12.51 -15.58 -1.77
N VAL A 228 -11.76 -14.62 -2.30
CA VAL A 228 -10.80 -14.81 -3.39
C VAL A 228 -9.46 -15.31 -2.89
N MET A 229 -8.95 -14.75 -1.79
CA MET A 229 -7.61 -15.05 -1.27
C MET A 229 -7.61 -15.86 0.03
N GLY A 230 -8.79 -16.16 0.60
CA GLY A 230 -8.88 -16.86 1.88
C GLY A 230 -8.46 -16.04 3.09
N PHE A 231 -8.37 -14.71 2.95
CA PHE A 231 -8.03 -13.82 4.06
C PHE A 231 -9.11 -13.83 5.13
N THR A 232 -8.74 -13.46 6.35
CA THR A 232 -9.66 -13.37 7.49
C THR A 232 -9.82 -11.92 7.94
N ASN A 233 -10.97 -11.58 8.53
CA ASN A 233 -11.12 -10.28 9.20
C ASN A 233 -10.26 -10.28 10.45
N MET A 234 -9.36 -9.30 10.54
CA MET A 234 -8.46 -9.14 11.67
C MET A 234 -8.99 -8.10 12.66
N LYS A 235 -9.44 -6.96 12.17
CA LYS A 235 -9.99 -5.85 12.97
C LYS A 235 -11.12 -5.16 12.18
N GLU A 236 -12.02 -4.52 12.90
CA GLU A 236 -13.08 -3.68 12.34
C GLU A 236 -13.21 -2.43 13.20
N PHE A 237 -13.29 -1.27 12.54
CA PHE A 237 -13.43 0.04 13.17
C PHE A 237 -14.64 0.74 12.54
N VAL A 238 -15.68 0.98 13.33
CA VAL A 238 -16.94 1.54 12.87
C VAL A 238 -17.46 2.61 13.83
N GLY A 239 -18.23 3.56 13.29
CA GLY A 239 -18.91 4.59 14.09
C GLY A 239 -17.93 5.48 14.86
N ASP A 240 -18.18 5.63 16.16
CA ASP A 240 -17.44 6.56 17.03
C ASP A 240 -15.97 6.17 17.24
N ASP A 241 -15.55 4.98 16.81
CA ASP A 241 -14.16 4.55 16.93
C ASP A 241 -13.22 5.43 16.06
N ILE A 242 -13.74 5.93 14.92
CA ILE A 242 -12.97 6.71 13.95
C ILE A 242 -13.79 7.92 13.49
N ALA A 243 -14.05 8.83 14.40
CA ALA A 243 -14.77 10.06 14.11
C ALA A 243 -14.14 11.25 14.84
N THR A 244 -14.15 12.41 14.17
CA THR A 244 -13.92 13.73 14.78
C THR A 244 -15.23 14.49 14.84
N GLU A 245 -15.20 15.76 15.26
CA GLU A 245 -16.38 16.63 15.18
C GLU A 245 -16.83 16.86 13.73
N TYR A 246 -15.94 16.77 12.75
CA TYR A 246 -16.16 17.18 11.36
C TYR A 246 -16.33 16.01 10.40
N SER A 247 -15.48 15.00 10.48
CA SER A 247 -15.48 13.88 9.54
C SER A 247 -15.39 12.53 10.24
N ALA A 248 -15.74 11.48 9.51
CA ALA A 248 -15.62 10.09 9.95
C ALA A 248 -15.25 9.18 8.79
N LEU A 249 -14.73 8.01 9.10
CA LEU A 249 -14.55 6.92 8.15
C LEU A 249 -14.88 5.58 8.81
N MET A 250 -15.01 4.54 8.01
CA MET A 250 -15.10 3.15 8.45
C MET A 250 -13.93 2.36 7.87
N SER A 251 -13.42 1.41 8.62
CA SER A 251 -12.28 0.59 8.19
C SER A 251 -12.46 -0.86 8.61
N LYS A 252 -12.13 -1.78 7.69
CA LYS A 252 -12.01 -3.22 7.96
C LYS A 252 -10.65 -3.71 7.55
N VAL A 253 -9.98 -4.45 8.42
CA VAL A 253 -8.68 -5.02 8.15
C VAL A 253 -8.83 -6.49 7.82
N VAL A 254 -8.36 -6.87 6.63
CA VAL A 254 -8.24 -8.27 6.22
C VAL A 254 -6.77 -8.68 6.17
N ALA A 255 -6.46 -9.90 6.55
CA ALA A 255 -5.11 -10.42 6.54
C ALA A 255 -5.05 -11.89 6.11
N ASP A 256 -3.91 -12.29 5.54
CA ASP A 256 -3.61 -13.70 5.31
C ASP A 256 -3.43 -14.47 6.63
N GLY A 257 -3.47 -15.79 6.58
CA GLY A 257 -3.37 -16.63 7.78
C GLY A 257 -2.06 -16.46 8.57
N SER A 258 -0.97 -16.01 7.95
CA SER A 258 0.31 -15.70 8.61
C SER A 258 0.43 -14.26 9.10
N ARG A 259 -0.55 -13.40 8.77
CA ARG A 259 -0.56 -11.95 9.06
C ARG A 259 0.63 -11.16 8.45
N LYS A 260 1.27 -11.71 7.42
CA LYS A 260 2.33 -11.03 6.68
C LYS A 260 1.81 -10.07 5.63
N VAL A 261 0.60 -10.29 5.15
CA VAL A 261 -0.09 -9.41 4.22
C VAL A 261 -1.37 -8.92 4.88
N LYS A 262 -1.45 -7.61 5.13
CA LYS A 262 -2.57 -6.95 5.79
C LYS A 262 -3.07 -5.81 4.92
N PHE A 263 -4.37 -5.80 4.65
CA PHE A 263 -5.03 -4.76 3.88
C PHE A 263 -6.19 -4.15 4.66
N PRO A 264 -5.97 -3.02 5.35
CA PRO A 264 -7.07 -2.16 5.79
C PRO A 264 -7.80 -1.58 4.56
N ILE A 265 -9.12 -1.65 4.57
CA ILE A 265 -9.99 -1.09 3.53
C ILE A 265 -10.86 -0.03 4.19
N ASN A 266 -10.77 1.20 3.71
CA ASN A 266 -11.47 2.35 4.23
C ASN A 266 -12.57 2.79 3.28
N GLU A 267 -13.71 3.22 3.83
CA GLU A 267 -14.73 3.97 3.09
C GLU A 267 -15.12 5.23 3.85
N PRO A 268 -15.66 6.26 3.17
CA PRO A 268 -16.20 7.46 3.83
C PRO A 268 -17.31 7.06 4.79
N ALA A 269 -17.46 7.83 5.88
CA ALA A 269 -18.66 7.75 6.73
C ALA A 269 -19.36 9.11 6.75
N PRO A 270 -20.69 9.14 7.02
CA PRO A 270 -21.41 10.39 7.13
C PRO A 270 -20.80 11.32 8.18
N GLY A 271 -20.48 12.55 7.80
CA GLY A 271 -19.89 13.58 8.65
C GLY A 271 -20.49 14.96 8.34
N LYS A 272 -20.14 15.97 9.14
CA LYS A 272 -20.56 17.36 8.90
C LYS A 272 -19.83 17.97 7.70
N LYS A 273 -18.65 17.46 7.37
CA LYS A 273 -17.77 17.92 6.30
C LYS A 273 -17.23 16.75 5.51
N LYS A 274 -16.58 17.06 4.40
CA LYS A 274 -15.94 16.09 3.50
C LYS A 274 -14.86 15.32 4.23
N SER A 275 -14.93 13.99 4.18
CA SER A 275 -13.91 13.14 4.79
C SER A 275 -12.61 13.16 4.00
N GLN A 276 -11.51 12.76 4.65
CA GLN A 276 -10.23 12.54 3.97
C GLN A 276 -10.32 11.45 2.88
N ILE A 277 -11.23 10.48 3.03
CA ILE A 277 -11.45 9.45 2.02
C ILE A 277 -12.13 10.03 0.78
N ASP A 278 -13.14 10.90 0.98
CA ASP A 278 -13.79 11.62 -0.14
C ASP A 278 -12.80 12.53 -0.88
N GLU A 279 -11.91 13.23 -0.14
CA GLU A 279 -10.84 14.05 -0.74
C GLU A 279 -9.92 13.17 -1.61
N TYR A 280 -9.48 12.03 -1.07
CA TYR A 280 -8.66 11.07 -1.81
C TYR A 280 -9.35 10.61 -3.09
N LEU A 281 -10.59 10.11 -3.00
CA LEU A 281 -11.34 9.57 -4.14
C LEU A 281 -11.52 10.61 -5.25
N GLU A 282 -11.73 11.89 -4.88
CA GLU A 282 -11.86 12.98 -5.85
C GLU A 282 -10.53 13.28 -6.55
N PHE A 283 -9.45 13.47 -5.80
CA PHE A 283 -8.15 13.83 -6.37
C PHE A 283 -7.48 12.68 -7.11
N TYR A 284 -7.67 11.45 -6.65
CA TYR A 284 -7.17 10.26 -7.33
C TYR A 284 -8.03 9.86 -8.54
N GLY A 285 -9.31 10.21 -8.52
CA GLY A 285 -10.26 9.86 -9.57
C GLY A 285 -10.87 8.47 -9.40
N GLY A 286 -11.01 7.99 -8.16
CA GLY A 286 -11.60 6.69 -7.81
C GLY A 286 -10.87 5.97 -6.67
N PRO A 287 -11.21 4.68 -6.43
CA PRO A 287 -10.54 3.85 -5.44
C PRO A 287 -9.05 3.64 -5.72
N GLY A 288 -8.26 3.55 -4.67
CA GLY A 288 -6.82 3.31 -4.79
C GLY A 288 -6.13 3.13 -3.44
N VAL A 289 -4.82 2.97 -3.46
CA VAL A 289 -4.01 2.81 -2.24
C VAL A 289 -3.75 4.17 -1.60
N GLN A 290 -4.22 4.33 -0.35
CA GLN A 290 -4.09 5.57 0.41
C GLN A 290 -2.71 5.72 1.02
N HIS A 291 -2.24 4.69 1.75
CA HIS A 291 -0.92 4.73 2.35
C HIS A 291 -0.27 3.35 2.45
N ILE A 292 1.04 3.38 2.58
CA ILE A 292 1.88 2.23 2.81
C ILE A 292 2.55 2.40 4.17
N ALA A 293 2.34 1.43 5.07
CA ALA A 293 3.04 1.37 6.33
C ALA A 293 4.35 0.59 6.18
N LEU A 294 5.43 1.22 6.61
CA LEU A 294 6.79 0.70 6.56
C LEU A 294 7.27 0.39 7.97
N ALA A 295 7.55 -0.88 8.25
CA ALA A 295 8.08 -1.31 9.52
C ALA A 295 9.54 -0.84 9.69
N THR A 296 9.90 -0.38 10.89
CA THR A 296 11.26 0.04 11.24
C THR A 296 11.64 -0.48 12.63
N ASP A 297 12.93 -0.78 12.82
CA ASP A 297 13.46 -1.19 14.14
C ASP A 297 13.87 0.02 15.01
N ASP A 298 13.97 1.22 14.42
CA ASP A 298 14.33 2.46 15.11
C ASP A 298 13.62 3.66 14.46
N ILE A 299 12.37 3.88 14.90
CA ILE A 299 11.54 4.96 14.37
C ILE A 299 12.15 6.34 14.64
N MET A 300 12.83 6.52 15.78
CA MET A 300 13.45 7.81 16.14
C MET A 300 14.56 8.19 15.17
N ALA A 301 15.49 7.27 14.91
CA ALA A 301 16.59 7.50 13.98
C ALA A 301 16.06 7.67 12.54
N THR A 302 15.09 6.85 12.13
CA THR A 302 14.49 6.89 10.79
C THR A 302 13.76 8.22 10.55
N VAL A 303 12.92 8.67 11.49
CA VAL A 303 12.17 9.94 11.38
C VAL A 303 13.14 11.13 11.31
N ARG A 304 14.16 11.16 12.16
CA ARG A 304 15.18 12.24 12.14
C ARG A 304 15.93 12.31 10.82
N ALA A 305 16.31 11.15 10.28
CA ALA A 305 16.99 11.07 8.99
C ALA A 305 16.09 11.55 7.84
N MET A 306 14.82 11.09 7.82
CA MET A 306 13.86 11.49 6.80
C MET A 306 13.51 12.99 6.89
N LYS A 307 13.33 13.55 8.09
CA LYS A 307 13.15 15.01 8.30
C LYS A 307 14.35 15.79 7.79
N ALA A 308 15.56 15.34 8.09
CA ALA A 308 16.80 15.97 7.61
C ALA A 308 16.92 15.94 6.07
N ALA A 309 16.32 14.93 5.42
CA ALA A 309 16.22 14.80 3.97
C ALA A 309 15.02 15.57 3.38
N GLY A 310 14.26 16.31 4.18
CA GLY A 310 13.15 17.16 3.73
C GLY A 310 11.78 16.49 3.67
N VAL A 311 11.61 15.30 4.26
CA VAL A 311 10.28 14.68 4.37
C VAL A 311 9.44 15.42 5.41
N GLU A 312 8.25 15.84 5.02
CA GLU A 312 7.27 16.45 5.91
C GLU A 312 6.36 15.40 6.53
N PHE A 313 6.16 15.49 7.84
CA PHE A 313 5.24 14.64 8.58
C PHE A 313 4.00 15.42 9.03
N LEU A 314 2.91 14.71 9.29
CA LEU A 314 1.71 15.29 9.91
C LEU A 314 2.06 15.75 11.34
N ASP A 315 1.55 16.92 11.70
CA ASP A 315 1.81 17.52 13.00
C ASP A 315 0.74 17.09 14.03
N THR A 316 1.16 16.39 15.06
CA THR A 316 0.30 15.95 16.16
C THR A 316 0.26 17.04 17.25
N PRO A 317 -0.94 17.42 17.77
CA PRO A 317 -1.06 18.43 18.82
C PRO A 317 -0.33 18.03 20.10
N ASP A 318 0.23 19.01 20.82
CA ASP A 318 0.90 18.78 22.12
C ASP A 318 -0.06 18.18 23.17
N THR A 319 -1.35 18.53 23.09
CA THR A 319 -2.39 17.99 23.98
C THR A 319 -2.55 16.47 23.89
N TYR A 320 -2.17 15.85 22.76
CA TYR A 320 -2.11 14.40 22.66
C TYR A 320 -1.06 13.83 23.63
N TYR A 321 0.13 14.42 23.69
CA TYR A 321 1.24 13.94 24.52
C TYR A 321 1.03 14.19 26.01
N GLU A 322 0.27 15.24 26.40
CA GLU A 322 -0.13 15.49 27.77
C GLU A 322 -0.94 14.34 28.38
N GLN A 323 -1.72 13.65 27.55
CA GLN A 323 -2.58 12.55 27.95
C GLN A 323 -1.98 11.17 27.68
N LEU A 324 -0.98 11.06 26.80
CA LEU A 324 -0.42 9.80 26.28
C LEU A 324 -0.01 8.82 27.40
N GLY A 325 0.62 9.31 28.46
CA GLY A 325 1.05 8.48 29.57
C GLY A 325 -0.07 7.77 30.34
N SER A 326 -1.32 8.22 30.21
CA SER A 326 -2.46 7.63 30.90
C SER A 326 -2.89 6.26 30.35
N TRP A 327 -2.57 5.95 29.07
CA TRP A 327 -2.95 4.67 28.45
C TRP A 327 -1.78 3.88 27.86
N VAL A 328 -0.70 4.55 27.42
CA VAL A 328 0.43 3.87 26.76
C VAL A 328 1.36 3.19 27.76
N GLY A 329 1.56 3.77 28.96
CA GLY A 329 2.51 3.25 29.94
C GLY A 329 3.97 3.41 29.50
N GLU A 330 4.85 2.48 29.91
CA GLU A 330 6.27 2.52 29.57
C GLU A 330 6.52 2.08 28.13
N THR A 331 7.37 2.82 27.42
CA THR A 331 7.84 2.54 26.07
C THR A 331 9.37 2.59 26.03
N ARG A 332 9.98 1.96 25.01
CA ARG A 332 11.45 2.01 24.78
C ARG A 332 11.99 3.44 24.70
N VAL A 333 11.22 4.32 24.10
CA VAL A 333 11.56 5.74 23.93
C VAL A 333 10.79 6.55 24.97
N PRO A 334 11.42 7.45 25.71
CA PRO A 334 10.72 8.34 26.64
C PRO A 334 9.63 9.16 25.95
N LEU A 335 8.46 9.32 26.58
CA LEU A 335 7.32 10.05 25.99
C LEU A 335 7.68 11.50 25.57
N ALA A 336 8.58 12.15 26.30
CA ALA A 336 9.07 13.48 25.96
C ALA A 336 9.86 13.51 24.64
N GLU A 337 10.58 12.44 24.32
CA GLU A 337 11.28 12.34 23.02
C GLU A 337 10.32 12.01 21.89
N LEU A 338 9.30 11.17 22.12
CA LEU A 338 8.22 10.92 21.16
C LEU A 338 7.49 12.23 20.83
N ALA A 339 7.17 13.04 21.84
CA ALA A 339 6.55 14.34 21.69
C ALA A 339 7.41 15.31 20.85
N ALA A 340 8.71 15.35 21.11
CA ALA A 340 9.65 16.20 20.37
C ALA A 340 9.70 15.88 18.86
N GLU A 341 9.55 14.60 18.51
CA GLU A 341 9.53 14.13 17.11
C GLU A 341 8.11 13.98 16.53
N LYS A 342 7.07 14.26 17.33
CA LYS A 342 5.65 14.10 16.94
C LYS A 342 5.27 12.67 16.59
N ILE A 343 5.91 11.69 17.24
CA ILE A 343 5.65 10.26 17.07
C ILE A 343 4.49 9.87 18.00
N LEU A 344 3.50 9.20 17.44
CA LEU A 344 2.35 8.65 18.13
C LEU A 344 2.70 7.30 18.77
N ALA A 345 2.02 6.95 19.86
CA ALA A 345 2.15 5.65 20.49
C ALA A 345 0.78 5.12 20.88
N ASP A 346 0.58 3.81 20.75
CA ASP A 346 -0.63 3.12 21.19
C ASP A 346 -0.28 1.79 21.83
N ARG A 347 -1.15 1.26 22.67
CA ARG A 347 -0.98 0.00 23.38
C ARG A 347 -2.22 -0.86 23.26
N ASP A 348 -2.00 -2.14 22.99
CA ASP A 348 -3.01 -3.20 23.08
C ASP A 348 -2.60 -4.26 24.12
N GLU A 349 -3.33 -5.38 24.14
CA GLU A 349 -3.08 -6.50 25.07
C GLU A 349 -1.76 -7.24 24.81
N ASP A 350 -1.23 -7.17 23.58
CA ASP A 350 -0.02 -7.87 23.15
C ASP A 350 1.24 -7.01 23.32
N GLY A 351 1.11 -5.68 23.44
CA GLY A 351 2.25 -4.79 23.57
C GLY A 351 1.93 -3.34 23.20
N TYR A 352 2.90 -2.65 22.59
CA TYR A 352 2.71 -1.29 22.11
C TYR A 352 3.31 -1.12 20.70
N LEU A 353 2.88 -0.07 20.02
CA LEU A 353 3.44 0.38 18.77
C LEU A 353 3.76 1.87 18.82
N LEU A 354 4.72 2.29 18.01
CA LEU A 354 5.04 3.68 17.72
C LEU A 354 4.76 3.92 16.24
N GLN A 355 4.15 5.06 15.88
CA GLN A 355 3.82 5.36 14.50
C GLN A 355 3.86 6.86 14.21
N ILE A 356 4.13 7.21 12.96
CA ILE A 356 4.05 8.57 12.44
C ILE A 356 3.69 8.53 10.96
N PHE A 357 3.03 9.57 10.47
CA PHE A 357 2.53 9.64 9.09
C PHE A 357 3.18 10.82 8.36
N THR A 358 3.62 10.60 7.13
CA THR A 358 4.05 11.70 6.27
C THR A 358 2.83 12.50 5.79
N LYS A 359 3.05 13.75 5.38
CA LYS A 359 2.12 14.39 4.45
C LYS A 359 2.14 13.64 3.11
N PRO A 360 1.14 13.85 2.23
CA PRO A 360 1.24 13.35 0.85
C PRO A 360 2.57 13.73 0.22
N VAL A 361 3.19 12.78 -0.47
CA VAL A 361 4.55 12.95 -1.02
C VAL A 361 4.55 13.49 -2.46
N GLN A 362 3.37 13.81 -2.98
CA GLN A 362 3.14 14.43 -4.29
C GLN A 362 2.12 15.55 -4.19
N ASP A 363 1.94 16.31 -5.30
CA ASP A 363 1.06 17.49 -5.33
C ASP A 363 -0.42 17.16 -5.07
N ARG A 364 -0.90 16.01 -5.56
CA ARG A 364 -2.26 15.54 -5.23
C ARG A 364 -2.26 14.99 -3.80
N PRO A 365 -3.26 15.34 -2.95
CA PRO A 365 -3.35 14.83 -1.58
C PRO A 365 -3.85 13.37 -1.57
N THR A 366 -3.05 12.46 -2.13
CA THR A 366 -3.40 11.07 -2.33
C THR A 366 -2.51 10.16 -1.50
N VAL A 367 -1.43 9.57 -2.06
CA VAL A 367 -0.62 8.61 -1.34
C VAL A 367 0.30 9.27 -0.32
N PHE A 368 0.36 8.68 0.89
CA PHE A 368 1.31 9.03 1.94
C PHE A 368 1.89 7.76 2.58
N PHE A 369 2.77 7.92 3.56
CA PHE A 369 3.43 6.80 4.21
C PHE A 369 3.24 6.86 5.72
N GLU A 370 3.16 5.66 6.31
CA GLU A 370 3.25 5.44 7.73
C GLU A 370 4.61 4.80 8.06
N LEU A 371 5.26 5.25 9.11
CA LEU A 371 6.36 4.53 9.74
C LEU A 371 5.81 3.88 11.01
N ILE A 372 6.08 2.60 11.18
CA ILE A 372 5.60 1.84 12.34
C ILE A 372 6.73 1.02 12.98
N GLU A 373 6.86 1.13 14.31
CA GLU A 373 7.74 0.29 15.12
C GLU A 373 6.88 -0.49 16.11
N ARG A 374 6.91 -1.82 16.04
CA ARG A 374 6.08 -2.71 16.84
C ARG A 374 6.87 -3.37 17.96
N HIS A 375 6.29 -3.35 19.16
CA HIS A 375 6.80 -4.03 20.36
C HIS A 375 5.70 -4.97 20.90
N GLY A 376 5.45 -6.06 20.16
CA GLY A 376 4.43 -7.05 20.46
C GLY A 376 3.04 -6.72 19.92
N SER A 377 2.65 -5.45 19.86
CA SER A 377 1.33 -5.04 19.38
C SER A 377 1.06 -5.49 17.93
N GLU A 378 -0.08 -6.10 17.72
CA GLU A 378 -0.64 -6.41 16.40
C GLU A 378 -1.71 -5.39 15.95
N GLY A 379 -1.95 -4.36 16.75
CA GLY A 379 -2.94 -3.31 16.50
C GLY A 379 -2.57 -2.35 15.36
N PHE A 380 -3.46 -1.41 15.10
CA PHE A 380 -3.32 -0.36 14.07
C PHE A 380 -3.38 1.05 14.68
N GLY A 381 -3.11 1.19 15.98
CA GLY A 381 -3.09 2.48 16.65
C GLY A 381 -4.49 3.09 16.88
N LYS A 382 -5.46 2.30 17.36
CA LYS A 382 -6.81 2.81 17.63
C LYS A 382 -6.82 4.07 18.48
N GLY A 383 -5.98 4.12 19.53
CA GLY A 383 -5.82 5.29 20.41
C GLY A 383 -5.27 6.54 19.69
N ASN A 384 -4.66 6.37 18.53
CA ASN A 384 -4.04 7.42 17.73
C ASN A 384 -4.97 8.00 16.66
N PHE A 385 -6.07 7.31 16.32
CA PHE A 385 -6.94 7.70 15.20
C PHE A 385 -7.46 9.13 15.31
N LYS A 386 -7.93 9.54 16.48
CA LYS A 386 -8.43 10.90 16.67
C LYS A 386 -7.35 11.96 16.37
N ALA A 387 -6.13 11.77 16.91
CA ALA A 387 -5.02 12.71 16.67
C ALA A 387 -4.59 12.73 15.19
N LEU A 388 -4.57 11.55 14.53
CA LEU A 388 -4.28 11.44 13.11
C LEU A 388 -5.32 12.19 12.27
N PHE A 389 -6.62 11.99 12.53
CA PHE A 389 -7.68 12.65 11.75
C PHE A 389 -7.69 14.16 11.96
N GLU A 390 -7.52 14.64 13.19
CA GLU A 390 -7.38 16.08 13.44
C GLU A 390 -6.18 16.68 12.72
N ALA A 391 -5.07 15.94 12.57
CA ALA A 391 -3.92 16.37 11.79
C ALA A 391 -4.22 16.44 10.30
N ILE A 392 -4.90 15.43 9.74
CA ILE A 392 -5.30 15.40 8.32
C ILE A 392 -6.33 16.50 8.03
N GLU A 393 -7.33 16.69 8.89
CA GLU A 393 -8.33 17.77 8.74
C GLU A 393 -7.68 19.15 8.72
N ARG A 394 -6.65 19.40 9.53
CA ARG A 394 -5.88 20.65 9.45
C ARG A 394 -5.20 20.85 8.10
N GLU A 395 -4.65 19.79 7.52
CA GLU A 395 -4.06 19.85 6.17
C GLU A 395 -5.14 20.03 5.09
N GLN A 396 -6.32 19.41 5.21
CA GLN A 396 -7.46 19.65 4.32
C GLN A 396 -7.92 21.11 4.39
N ALA A 397 -8.05 21.67 5.61
CA ALA A 397 -8.41 23.06 5.79
C ALA A 397 -7.40 24.03 5.15
N ARG A 398 -6.10 23.75 5.24
CA ARG A 398 -5.05 24.55 4.57
C ARG A 398 -5.17 24.53 3.05
N ARG A 399 -5.66 23.43 2.49
CA ARG A 399 -5.93 23.29 1.05
C ARG A 399 -7.31 23.84 0.63
N GLY A 400 -8.15 24.25 1.59
CA GLY A 400 -9.52 24.72 1.33
C GLY A 400 -10.52 23.60 1.01
N ASN A 401 -10.24 22.35 1.42
CA ASN A 401 -11.06 21.17 1.14
C ASN A 401 -11.84 20.64 2.36
N LEU A 402 -11.82 21.33 3.50
CA LEU A 402 -12.55 20.96 4.72
C LEU A 402 -13.78 21.82 4.95
#